data_ca4ff00d188563a46685076a7e4065ac
#
_entry.id   ca4ff00d188563a46685076a7e4065ac
#
_cell.length_a   1.000
_cell.length_b   1.000
_cell.length_c   1.000
_cell.angle_alpha   90.00
_cell.angle_beta   90.00
_cell.angle_gamma   90.00
#
_symmetry.space_group_name_H-M   'P 1'
#
loop_
_entity.id
_entity.type
_entity.pdbx_description
1 polymer ?
#
loop_
_entity_poly.entity_id
_entity_poly.type
_entity_poly.pdbx_seq_one_letter_code
_entity_poly.pdbx_strand_id
1 'polypeptide(L)'
;MKEIISSISVFGNPPKSFIDECHQNHIEVYQAVGGNEETIDTPQKRKALVEKYVSDCNANGYDGIDLDLEHLNPDIQDAYTEFLKLASKELHAVGKKLSHCVSFYPALYQDNETKMFHDPAVLNTTCDLVRVMCYDMYFAPGIDKPELKHRDDCMGIGPTSNYLWTREAMLFWMKHIPNDKLVMALPAYANDYAVTGGIKGRQIYQSVPDSINGILPSPIWLCYEKVNMYLYDGTDGNRHLFYASDARSTEALLELADELGISQIGFWHFNSVDPQMWDTAAKWQKK
;
A
#
# COMPACT_ATOMS: atom_id res chain seq x y z
N MET A 1 18.07 0.84 -10.27
CA MET A 1 16.98 0.96 -9.26
C MET A 1 17.06 2.27 -8.48
N LYS A 2 18.18 2.67 -7.91
CA LYS A 2 18.31 3.95 -7.16
C LYS A 2 17.94 5.20 -7.97
N GLU A 3 18.09 5.17 -9.28
CA GLU A 3 17.75 6.30 -10.18
C GLU A 3 16.24 6.53 -10.38
N ILE A 4 15.40 5.61 -9.91
CA ILE A 4 13.95 5.66 -10.11
C ILE A 4 13.17 5.82 -8.80
N ILE A 5 13.85 5.76 -7.65
CA ILE A 5 13.22 5.90 -6.33
C ILE A 5 13.40 7.34 -5.87
N SER A 6 12.31 8.05 -5.58
CA SER A 6 12.34 9.40 -5.02
C SER A 6 12.13 9.42 -3.51
N SER A 7 11.42 8.43 -2.97
CA SER A 7 11.20 8.31 -1.53
C SER A 7 11.03 6.86 -1.09
N ILE A 8 11.31 6.60 0.17
CA ILE A 8 11.11 5.30 0.82
C ILE A 8 10.50 5.51 2.20
N SER A 9 9.49 4.71 2.53
CA SER A 9 8.92 4.64 3.89
C SER A 9 9.46 3.41 4.60
N VAL A 10 9.95 3.56 5.81
CA VAL A 10 10.59 2.50 6.58
C VAL A 10 9.92 2.30 7.92
N PHE A 11 9.56 1.05 8.25
CA PHE A 11 9.12 0.67 9.58
C PHE A 11 10.33 0.42 10.48
N GLY A 12 10.19 0.79 11.76
CA GLY A 12 11.26 0.65 12.73
C GLY A 12 12.36 1.71 12.59
N ASN A 13 13.56 1.37 13.04
CA ASN A 13 14.70 2.29 13.05
C ASN A 13 15.84 1.72 12.20
N PRO A 14 15.92 2.08 10.92
CA PRO A 14 17.03 1.68 10.08
C PRO A 14 18.35 2.31 10.58
N PRO A 15 19.51 1.72 10.30
CA PRO A 15 20.78 2.31 10.66
C PRO A 15 20.96 3.66 9.96
N LYS A 16 21.62 4.61 10.64
CA LYS A 16 21.88 5.95 10.07
C LYS A 16 22.59 5.89 8.72
N SER A 17 23.48 4.94 8.51
CA SER A 17 24.17 4.73 7.24
C SER A 17 23.23 4.46 6.07
N PHE A 18 22.08 3.82 6.31
CA PHE A 18 21.06 3.60 5.29
C PHE A 18 20.39 4.94 4.90
N ILE A 19 20.03 5.77 5.89
CA ILE A 19 19.43 7.08 5.65
C ILE A 19 20.41 7.98 4.90
N ASP A 20 21.68 8.01 5.34
CA ASP A 20 22.75 8.79 4.69
C ASP A 20 22.95 8.32 3.23
N GLU A 21 22.88 7.01 2.95
CA GLU A 21 22.96 6.47 1.58
C GLU A 21 21.73 6.89 0.74
N CYS A 22 20.54 6.89 1.30
CA CYS A 22 19.34 7.39 0.61
C CYS A 22 19.50 8.86 0.22
N HIS A 23 19.93 9.71 1.16
CA HIS A 23 20.14 11.13 0.91
C HIS A 23 21.25 11.40 -0.13
N GLN A 24 22.35 10.64 -0.14
CA GLN A 24 23.37 10.72 -1.17
C GLN A 24 22.85 10.39 -2.58
N ASN A 25 21.75 9.62 -2.66
CA ASN A 25 21.07 9.29 -3.91
C ASN A 25 19.80 10.13 -4.16
N HIS A 26 19.60 11.23 -3.41
CA HIS A 26 18.44 12.12 -3.49
C HIS A 26 17.10 11.41 -3.21
N ILE A 27 17.11 10.40 -2.33
CA ILE A 27 15.93 9.64 -1.90
C ILE A 27 15.50 10.16 -0.53
N GLU A 28 14.27 10.66 -0.42
CA GLU A 28 13.66 11.02 0.86
C GLU A 28 13.33 9.78 1.69
N VAL A 29 13.52 9.86 3.00
CA VAL A 29 13.24 8.74 3.92
C VAL A 29 12.17 9.16 4.92
N TYR A 30 11.03 8.49 4.87
CA TYR A 30 9.94 8.67 5.82
C TYR A 30 9.97 7.57 6.86
N GLN A 31 9.72 7.93 8.11
CA GLN A 31 9.42 6.94 9.14
C GLN A 31 7.96 6.52 9.01
N ALA A 32 7.72 5.27 8.67
CA ALA A 32 6.37 4.70 8.68
C ALA A 32 5.97 4.36 10.12
N VAL A 33 4.78 4.80 10.51
CA VAL A 33 4.27 4.66 11.87
C VAL A 33 2.83 4.19 11.86
N GLY A 34 2.57 3.06 12.52
CA GLY A 34 1.22 2.60 12.86
C GLY A 34 0.76 3.18 14.21
N GLY A 35 -0.46 2.88 14.59
CA GLY A 35 -1.03 3.30 15.87
C GLY A 35 -2.46 2.80 16.06
N ASN A 36 -3.04 3.16 17.21
CA ASN A 36 -4.43 2.89 17.55
C ASN A 36 -5.07 4.13 18.20
N GLU A 37 -6.38 4.06 18.45
CA GLU A 37 -7.14 5.18 19.01
C GLU A 37 -6.57 5.69 20.34
N GLU A 38 -6.06 4.79 21.18
CA GLU A 38 -5.55 5.12 22.51
C GLU A 38 -4.36 6.08 22.48
N THR A 39 -3.64 6.14 21.36
CA THR A 39 -2.47 7.02 21.19
C THR A 39 -2.86 8.47 20.88
N ILE A 40 -4.11 8.72 20.49
CA ILE A 40 -4.59 10.02 20.02
C ILE A 40 -5.93 10.47 20.63
N ASP A 41 -6.52 9.71 21.54
CA ASP A 41 -7.85 9.95 22.13
C ASP A 41 -7.91 11.27 22.93
N THR A 42 -6.80 11.74 23.51
CA THR A 42 -6.75 12.99 24.26
C THR A 42 -5.81 14.03 23.65
N PRO A 43 -6.05 15.35 23.85
CA PRO A 43 -5.15 16.39 23.38
C PRO A 43 -3.71 16.23 23.88
N GLN A 44 -3.52 15.75 25.11
CA GLN A 44 -2.21 15.52 25.70
C GLN A 44 -1.44 14.41 24.98
N LYS A 45 -2.12 13.29 24.66
CA LYS A 45 -1.52 12.18 23.93
C LYS A 45 -1.18 12.59 22.50
N ARG A 46 -2.10 13.29 21.79
CA ARG A 46 -1.81 13.84 20.45
C ARG A 46 -0.56 14.71 20.45
N LYS A 47 -0.46 15.63 21.43
CA LYS A 47 0.71 16.49 21.56
C LYS A 47 1.98 15.70 21.80
N ALA A 48 1.99 14.78 22.75
CA ALA A 48 3.16 13.95 23.07
C ALA A 48 3.60 13.10 21.86
N LEU A 49 2.64 12.55 21.10
CA LEU A 49 2.94 11.75 19.91
C LEU A 49 3.57 12.60 18.81
N VAL A 50 3.04 13.79 18.55
CA VAL A 50 3.59 14.71 17.54
C VAL A 50 4.97 15.23 17.95
N GLU A 51 5.19 15.56 19.21
CA GLU A 51 6.50 15.93 19.74
C GLU A 51 7.53 14.79 19.53
N LYS A 52 7.10 13.54 19.74
CA LYS A 52 7.93 12.36 19.44
C LYS A 52 8.27 12.28 17.94
N TYR A 53 7.33 12.48 17.05
CA TYR A 53 7.57 12.44 15.60
C TYR A 53 8.58 13.50 15.15
N VAL A 54 8.42 14.72 15.63
CA VAL A 54 9.39 15.81 15.36
C VAL A 54 10.77 15.46 15.90
N SER A 55 10.84 14.93 17.13
CA SER A 55 12.10 14.49 17.74
C SER A 55 12.76 13.36 16.94
N ASP A 56 11.99 12.34 16.54
CA ASP A 56 12.50 11.20 15.76
C ASP A 56 13.02 11.64 14.38
N CYS A 57 12.30 12.52 13.69
CA CYS A 57 12.76 13.07 12.42
C CYS A 57 14.09 13.82 12.55
N ASN A 58 14.21 14.66 13.56
CA ASN A 58 15.43 15.45 13.77
C ASN A 58 16.62 14.58 14.24
N ALA A 59 16.37 13.62 15.12
CA ALA A 59 17.43 12.77 15.68
C ALA A 59 17.99 11.77 14.67
N ASN A 60 17.12 11.21 13.81
CA ASN A 60 17.49 10.14 12.88
C ASN A 60 17.72 10.64 11.46
N GLY A 61 17.27 11.86 11.13
CA GLY A 61 17.42 12.45 9.80
C GLY A 61 16.30 12.06 8.82
N TYR A 62 15.12 11.63 9.32
CA TYR A 62 13.98 11.41 8.44
C TYR A 62 13.49 12.70 7.80
N ASP A 63 13.00 12.64 6.57
CA ASP A 63 12.44 13.75 5.82
C ASP A 63 10.96 13.99 6.17
N GLY A 64 10.31 13.01 6.78
CA GLY A 64 8.93 13.10 7.21
C GLY A 64 8.44 11.86 7.95
N ILE A 65 7.15 11.91 8.28
CA ILE A 65 6.38 10.80 8.85
C ILE A 65 5.40 10.30 7.79
N ASP A 66 5.28 8.98 7.68
CA ASP A 66 4.28 8.31 6.86
C ASP A 66 3.29 7.58 7.80
N LEU A 67 2.09 8.13 7.94
CA LEU A 67 1.07 7.59 8.82
C LEU A 67 0.40 6.38 8.18
N ASP A 68 0.59 5.22 8.80
CA ASP A 68 -0.02 3.96 8.40
C ASP A 68 -0.97 3.46 9.52
N LEU A 69 -1.95 4.33 9.85
CA LEU A 69 -2.99 4.01 10.82
C LEU A 69 -4.20 3.44 10.08
N GLU A 70 -4.50 2.20 10.37
CA GLU A 70 -5.56 1.47 9.69
C GLU A 70 -6.65 1.01 10.68
N HIS A 71 -7.86 0.82 10.16
CA HIS A 71 -8.98 0.20 10.88
C HIS A 71 -9.38 0.90 12.21
N LEU A 72 -9.12 2.22 12.33
CA LEU A 72 -9.56 2.97 13.48
C LEU A 72 -11.09 3.15 13.47
N ASN A 73 -11.68 3.26 14.65
CA ASN A 73 -13.11 3.52 14.78
C ASN A 73 -13.47 4.89 14.15
N PRO A 74 -14.46 4.95 13.26
CA PRO A 74 -14.92 6.21 12.68
C PRO A 74 -15.33 7.29 13.70
N ASP A 75 -15.72 6.91 14.89
CA ASP A 75 -16.12 7.87 15.96
C ASP A 75 -14.94 8.73 16.45
N ILE A 76 -13.68 8.35 16.12
CA ILE A 76 -12.49 9.14 16.46
C ILE A 76 -12.21 10.27 15.45
N GLN A 77 -13.01 10.46 14.42
CA GLN A 77 -12.73 11.38 13.30
C GLN A 77 -12.35 12.80 13.75
N ASP A 78 -13.05 13.36 14.73
CA ASP A 78 -12.74 14.71 15.24
C ASP A 78 -11.37 14.74 15.91
N ALA A 79 -11.07 13.76 16.76
CA ALA A 79 -9.77 13.66 17.42
C ALA A 79 -8.63 13.41 16.41
N TYR A 80 -8.91 12.62 15.38
CA TYR A 80 -7.97 12.35 14.28
C TYR A 80 -7.71 13.60 13.44
N THR A 81 -8.74 14.37 13.14
CA THR A 81 -8.64 15.67 12.47
C THR A 81 -7.72 16.63 13.22
N GLU A 82 -7.89 16.76 14.54
CA GLU A 82 -7.04 17.60 15.37
C GLU A 82 -5.60 17.07 15.44
N PHE A 83 -5.42 15.75 15.45
CA PHE A 83 -4.11 15.13 15.37
C PHE A 83 -3.38 15.47 14.06
N LEU A 84 -4.05 15.30 12.90
CA LEU A 84 -3.48 15.61 11.59
C LEU A 84 -3.08 17.09 11.46
N LYS A 85 -3.94 18.00 11.90
CA LYS A 85 -3.64 19.45 11.89
C LYS A 85 -2.41 19.78 12.75
N LEU A 86 -2.31 19.17 13.94
CA LEU A 86 -1.17 19.38 14.82
C LEU A 86 0.10 18.78 14.23
N ALA A 87 0.04 17.54 13.72
CA ALA A 87 1.18 16.86 13.11
C ALA A 87 1.73 17.64 11.91
N SER A 88 0.84 18.03 10.99
CA SER A 88 1.21 18.85 9.82
C SER A 88 1.91 20.14 10.24
N LYS A 89 1.30 20.91 11.17
CA LYS A 89 1.84 22.18 11.63
C LYS A 89 3.24 22.03 12.24
N GLU A 90 3.43 21.08 13.15
CA GLU A 90 4.69 20.95 13.89
C GLU A 90 5.80 20.31 13.02
N LEU A 91 5.48 19.37 12.14
CA LEU A 91 6.44 18.82 11.17
C LEU A 91 6.87 19.88 10.15
N HIS A 92 5.92 20.61 9.55
CA HIS A 92 6.25 21.67 8.60
C HIS A 92 7.06 22.80 9.23
N ALA A 93 6.82 23.12 10.50
CA ALA A 93 7.62 24.13 11.22
C ALA A 93 9.11 23.82 11.31
N VAL A 94 9.48 22.53 11.18
CA VAL A 94 10.88 22.07 11.16
C VAL A 94 11.32 21.56 9.78
N GLY A 95 10.55 21.87 8.72
CA GLY A 95 10.86 21.49 7.33
C GLY A 95 10.70 20.01 7.04
N LYS A 96 9.86 19.29 7.82
CA LYS A 96 9.54 17.87 7.62
C LYS A 96 8.17 17.70 6.99
N LYS A 97 7.98 16.61 6.25
CA LYS A 97 6.74 16.31 5.51
C LYS A 97 5.83 15.36 6.30
N LEU A 98 4.54 15.40 5.98
CA LEU A 98 3.53 14.45 6.46
C LEU A 98 2.95 13.68 5.28
N SER A 99 3.09 12.36 5.27
CA SER A 99 2.44 11.43 4.36
C SER A 99 1.41 10.60 5.10
N HIS A 100 0.39 10.11 4.41
CA HIS A 100 -0.64 9.27 4.99
C HIS A 100 -1.00 8.13 4.04
N CYS A 101 -0.97 6.89 4.53
CA CYS A 101 -1.51 5.74 3.84
C CYS A 101 -3.03 5.70 4.02
N VAL A 102 -3.77 5.55 2.92
CA VAL A 102 -5.21 5.41 2.95
C VAL A 102 -5.62 4.10 2.30
N SER A 103 -6.64 3.47 2.87
CA SER A 103 -7.21 2.27 2.30
C SER A 103 -7.88 2.58 0.95
N PHE A 104 -8.03 1.54 0.13
CA PHE A 104 -8.86 1.51 -1.07
C PHE A 104 -10.36 1.77 -0.81
N TYR A 105 -10.75 1.83 0.47
CA TYR A 105 -12.06 2.29 0.91
C TYR A 105 -12.39 3.66 0.30
N PRO A 106 -13.58 3.95 -0.04
CA PRO A 106 -14.85 3.24 -0.05
C PRO A 106 -15.29 2.81 -1.45
N ALA A 107 -14.37 2.69 -2.41
CA ALA A 107 -14.70 2.34 -3.80
C ALA A 107 -15.50 1.03 -3.94
N LEU A 108 -15.38 0.16 -2.95
CA LEU A 108 -16.07 -1.12 -2.92
C LEU A 108 -17.31 -1.15 -2.02
N TYR A 109 -17.41 -0.24 -1.08
CA TYR A 109 -18.58 -0.11 -0.22
C TYR A 109 -19.45 1.00 -0.79
N GLN A 110 -20.42 0.63 -1.61
CA GLN A 110 -21.40 1.57 -2.16
C GLN A 110 -22.35 2.15 -1.08
N ASP A 111 -22.18 1.76 0.16
CA ASP A 111 -22.86 2.36 1.28
C ASP A 111 -22.31 3.76 1.51
N ASN A 112 -23.09 4.76 1.11
CA ASN A 112 -22.84 6.18 1.41
C ASN A 112 -22.73 6.47 2.93
N GLU A 113 -22.85 5.46 3.77
CA GLU A 113 -22.83 5.52 5.22
C GLU A 113 -21.52 5.03 5.84
N THR A 114 -20.57 4.50 5.06
CA THR A 114 -19.28 4.07 5.62
C THR A 114 -18.49 5.29 6.07
N LYS A 115 -18.61 5.64 7.33
CA LYS A 115 -17.81 6.70 7.95
C LYS A 115 -16.35 6.26 7.97
N MET A 116 -15.50 7.07 7.40
CA MET A 116 -14.04 6.93 7.56
C MET A 116 -13.62 7.60 8.87
N PHE A 117 -12.58 7.08 9.50
CA PHE A 117 -11.98 7.72 10.68
C PHE A 117 -11.20 9.00 10.35
N HIS A 118 -10.90 9.23 9.08
CA HIS A 118 -10.26 10.44 8.56
C HIS A 118 -11.18 11.19 7.60
N ASP A 119 -11.08 12.51 7.60
CA ASP A 119 -11.77 13.37 6.65
C ASP A 119 -10.87 13.62 5.43
N PRO A 120 -11.29 13.24 4.21
CA PRO A 120 -10.52 13.48 2.99
C PRO A 120 -10.15 14.96 2.77
N ALA A 121 -11.00 15.91 3.14
CA ALA A 121 -10.71 17.33 3.03
C ALA A 121 -9.58 17.76 3.98
N VAL A 122 -9.52 17.15 5.16
CA VAL A 122 -8.42 17.37 6.11
C VAL A 122 -7.13 16.75 5.59
N LEU A 123 -7.15 15.53 5.05
CA LEU A 123 -5.99 14.91 4.42
C LEU A 123 -5.41 15.82 3.31
N ASN A 124 -6.29 16.36 2.45
CA ASN A 124 -5.86 17.26 1.38
C ASN A 124 -5.11 18.50 1.90
N THR A 125 -5.52 19.05 3.03
CA THR A 125 -4.94 20.28 3.56
C THR A 125 -3.76 20.07 4.50
N THR A 126 -3.59 18.87 5.04
CA THR A 126 -2.57 18.57 6.06
C THR A 126 -1.44 17.69 5.53
N CYS A 127 -1.70 16.82 4.55
CA CYS A 127 -0.70 15.88 4.03
C CYS A 127 -0.02 16.42 2.78
N ASP A 128 1.28 16.16 2.66
CA ASP A 128 2.07 16.41 1.45
C ASP A 128 1.85 15.30 0.43
N LEU A 129 1.70 14.06 0.89
CA LEU A 129 1.40 12.88 0.08
C LEU A 129 0.26 12.06 0.72
N VAL A 130 -0.59 11.51 -0.12
CA VAL A 130 -1.62 10.54 0.26
C VAL A 130 -1.42 9.26 -0.56
N ARG A 131 -1.02 8.19 0.11
CA ARG A 131 -0.68 6.90 -0.50
C ARG A 131 -1.90 6.00 -0.47
N VAL A 132 -2.51 5.79 -1.63
CA VAL A 132 -3.66 4.87 -1.77
C VAL A 132 -3.13 3.45 -1.85
N MET A 133 -3.42 2.63 -0.86
CA MET A 133 -3.01 1.23 -0.78
C MET A 133 -3.85 0.37 -1.74
N CYS A 134 -3.45 0.31 -3.02
CA CYS A 134 -4.13 -0.46 -4.06
C CYS A 134 -3.69 -1.94 -4.03
N TYR A 135 -3.72 -2.54 -2.85
CA TYR A 135 -3.40 -3.95 -2.58
C TYR A 135 -4.25 -4.50 -1.43
N ASP A 136 -4.12 -5.79 -1.15
CA ASP A 136 -4.94 -6.53 -0.19
C ASP A 136 -6.45 -6.50 -0.50
N MET A 137 -6.80 -6.38 -1.80
CA MET A 137 -8.17 -6.59 -2.27
C MET A 137 -8.70 -7.93 -1.78
N TYR A 138 -7.88 -8.97 -1.88
CA TYR A 138 -8.05 -10.25 -1.22
C TYR A 138 -6.84 -10.50 -0.33
N PHE A 139 -7.08 -10.59 0.97
CA PHE A 139 -6.03 -10.88 1.94
C PHE A 139 -5.89 -12.39 2.13
N ALA A 140 -5.01 -13.03 1.35
CA ALA A 140 -4.86 -14.48 1.33
C ALA A 140 -4.59 -15.13 2.70
N PRO A 141 -3.74 -14.56 3.60
CA PRO A 141 -3.52 -15.12 4.93
C PRO A 141 -4.74 -15.11 5.85
N GLY A 142 -5.77 -14.35 5.50
CA GLY A 142 -7.00 -14.21 6.29
C GLY A 142 -8.17 -15.07 5.81
N ILE A 143 -8.00 -15.88 4.76
CA ILE A 143 -9.11 -16.60 4.11
C ILE A 143 -9.87 -17.54 5.06
N ASP A 144 -9.19 -18.12 6.03
CA ASP A 144 -9.74 -18.99 7.05
C ASP A 144 -10.11 -18.27 8.36
N LYS A 145 -9.96 -16.94 8.40
CA LYS A 145 -10.22 -16.09 9.56
C LYS A 145 -11.46 -15.23 9.33
N PRO A 146 -12.64 -15.64 9.83
CA PRO A 146 -13.90 -14.91 9.63
C PRO A 146 -13.82 -13.45 10.09
N GLU A 147 -13.07 -13.17 11.15
CA GLU A 147 -12.88 -11.84 11.73
C GLU A 147 -12.10 -10.86 10.84
N LEU A 148 -11.34 -11.38 9.86
CA LEU A 148 -10.62 -10.57 8.88
C LEU A 148 -11.37 -10.45 7.55
N LYS A 149 -12.56 -11.05 7.44
CA LYS A 149 -13.39 -10.94 6.25
C LYS A 149 -14.13 -9.61 6.27
N HIS A 150 -13.63 -8.66 5.55
CA HIS A 150 -14.27 -7.36 5.39
C HIS A 150 -15.44 -7.36 4.38
N ARG A 151 -15.72 -8.51 3.73
CA ARG A 151 -16.72 -8.64 2.66
C ARG A 151 -17.36 -10.01 2.67
N ASP A 152 -18.67 -10.04 2.81
CA ASP A 152 -19.48 -11.28 2.75
C ASP A 152 -19.55 -11.88 1.33
N ASP A 153 -19.34 -11.08 0.29
CA ASP A 153 -19.45 -11.44 -1.12
C ASP A 153 -18.16 -12.03 -1.71
N CYS A 154 -17.04 -11.93 -0.99
CA CYS A 154 -15.77 -12.49 -1.44
C CYS A 154 -15.57 -13.89 -0.84
N MET A 155 -15.42 -14.89 -1.68
CA MET A 155 -14.99 -16.24 -1.30
C MET A 155 -13.58 -16.26 -0.69
N GLY A 156 -12.96 -15.12 -0.58
CA GLY A 156 -11.62 -14.94 -0.04
C GLY A 156 -10.50 -15.32 -1.01
N ILE A 157 -10.81 -15.76 -2.22
CA ILE A 157 -9.84 -16.19 -3.25
C ILE A 157 -9.79 -15.16 -4.37
N GLY A 158 -8.63 -14.60 -4.63
CA GLY A 158 -8.41 -13.65 -5.72
C GLY A 158 -7.05 -12.96 -5.65
N PRO A 159 -6.79 -12.05 -6.59
CA PRO A 159 -5.54 -11.31 -6.65
C PRO A 159 -5.45 -10.30 -5.49
N THR A 160 -4.22 -9.95 -5.09
CA THR A 160 -4.02 -8.88 -4.11
C THR A 160 -4.44 -7.51 -4.64
N SER A 161 -4.45 -7.33 -5.97
CA SER A 161 -4.92 -6.13 -6.67
C SER A 161 -5.40 -6.50 -8.07
N ASN A 162 -6.27 -5.69 -8.66
CA ASN A 162 -6.60 -5.76 -10.07
C ASN A 162 -6.90 -4.37 -10.66
N TYR A 163 -6.90 -4.30 -11.99
CA TYR A 163 -7.08 -3.05 -12.75
C TYR A 163 -8.38 -2.31 -12.40
N LEU A 164 -9.53 -2.98 -12.44
CA LEU A 164 -10.83 -2.34 -12.25
C LEU A 164 -10.99 -1.80 -10.82
N TRP A 165 -10.59 -2.60 -9.87
CA TRP A 165 -10.68 -2.23 -8.46
C TRP A 165 -9.72 -1.07 -8.10
N THR A 166 -8.47 -1.12 -8.60
CA THR A 166 -7.50 -0.02 -8.44
C THR A 166 -8.03 1.26 -9.06
N ARG A 167 -8.62 1.16 -10.26
CA ARG A 167 -9.24 2.31 -10.93
C ARG A 167 -10.33 2.96 -10.09
N GLU A 168 -11.24 2.18 -9.53
CA GLU A 168 -12.32 2.71 -8.70
C GLU A 168 -11.79 3.34 -7.40
N ALA A 169 -10.80 2.72 -6.75
CA ALA A 169 -10.14 3.28 -5.58
C ALA A 169 -9.51 4.65 -5.89
N MET A 170 -8.73 4.74 -6.96
CA MET A 170 -8.09 5.99 -7.37
C MET A 170 -9.12 7.06 -7.74
N LEU A 171 -10.16 6.73 -8.52
CA LEU A 171 -11.22 7.67 -8.89
C LEU A 171 -11.97 8.23 -7.68
N PHE A 172 -12.11 7.45 -6.61
CA PHE A 172 -12.67 7.96 -5.37
C PHE A 172 -11.75 9.04 -4.75
N TRP A 173 -10.48 8.72 -4.54
CA TRP A 173 -9.54 9.64 -3.89
C TRP A 173 -9.27 10.90 -4.73
N MET A 174 -9.24 10.78 -6.05
CA MET A 174 -9.10 11.92 -6.98
C MET A 174 -10.23 12.96 -6.88
N LYS A 175 -11.39 12.61 -6.32
CA LYS A 175 -12.46 13.58 -6.04
C LYS A 175 -12.11 14.52 -4.88
N HIS A 176 -11.18 14.12 -4.03
CA HIS A 176 -10.87 14.80 -2.77
C HIS A 176 -9.43 15.33 -2.70
N ILE A 177 -8.50 14.62 -3.33
CA ILE A 177 -7.06 14.88 -3.27
C ILE A 177 -6.55 15.19 -4.69
N PRO A 178 -5.78 16.25 -4.90
CA PRO A 178 -5.14 16.54 -6.19
C PRO A 178 -4.15 15.44 -6.60
N ASN A 179 -4.05 15.19 -7.91
CA ASN A 179 -3.23 14.10 -8.47
C ASN A 179 -1.74 14.21 -8.10
N ASP A 180 -1.22 15.43 -7.93
CA ASP A 180 0.17 15.68 -7.56
C ASP A 180 0.50 15.31 -6.10
N LYS A 181 -0.51 15.10 -5.26
CA LYS A 181 -0.37 14.57 -3.90
C LYS A 181 -0.68 13.07 -3.79
N LEU A 182 -1.33 12.49 -4.81
CA LEU A 182 -1.72 11.08 -4.78
C LEU A 182 -0.58 10.17 -5.21
N VAL A 183 -0.34 9.14 -4.42
CA VAL A 183 0.56 8.03 -4.75
C VAL A 183 -0.29 6.78 -4.92
N MET A 184 -0.26 6.16 -6.11
CA MET A 184 -0.88 4.87 -6.34
C MET A 184 0.08 3.77 -5.88
N ALA A 185 -0.17 3.19 -4.70
CA ALA A 185 0.67 2.16 -4.13
C ALA A 185 0.24 0.77 -4.61
N LEU A 186 1.14 0.08 -5.28
CA LEU A 186 0.92 -1.21 -5.95
C LEU A 186 1.53 -2.37 -5.17
N PRO A 187 0.99 -3.59 -5.30
CA PRO A 187 1.58 -4.76 -4.65
C PRO A 187 2.85 -5.22 -5.37
N ALA A 188 3.83 -5.64 -4.57
CA ALA A 188 5.02 -6.35 -5.04
C ALA A 188 5.05 -7.78 -4.47
N TYR A 189 3.90 -8.42 -4.34
CA TYR A 189 3.69 -9.78 -3.84
C TYR A 189 2.45 -10.40 -4.47
N ALA A 190 2.37 -11.72 -4.48
CA ALA A 190 1.30 -12.52 -5.05
C ALA A 190 0.45 -13.19 -3.96
N ASN A 191 -0.76 -13.59 -4.30
CA ASN A 191 -1.59 -14.46 -3.49
C ASN A 191 -1.55 -15.90 -4.02
N ASP A 192 -1.27 -16.87 -3.15
CA ASP A 192 -1.29 -18.29 -3.46
C ASP A 192 -2.28 -19.02 -2.55
N TYR A 193 -3.16 -19.82 -3.13
CA TYR A 193 -4.22 -20.52 -2.42
C TYR A 193 -4.17 -22.03 -2.70
N ALA A 194 -3.92 -22.84 -1.68
CA ALA A 194 -4.24 -24.26 -1.75
C ALA A 194 -5.77 -24.43 -1.71
N VAL A 195 -6.35 -25.13 -2.69
CA VAL A 195 -7.80 -25.23 -2.86
C VAL A 195 -8.34 -26.67 -2.74
N THR A 196 -7.48 -27.64 -2.46
CA THR A 196 -7.84 -29.01 -2.14
C THR A 196 -7.52 -29.33 -0.69
N GLY A 197 -8.37 -30.12 -0.02
CA GLY A 197 -8.16 -30.46 1.41
C GLY A 197 -8.50 -29.32 2.39
N GLY A 198 -9.21 -28.32 1.95
CA GLY A 198 -9.52 -27.09 2.67
C GLY A 198 -8.77 -25.89 2.07
N ILE A 199 -9.42 -24.71 2.10
CA ILE A 199 -8.81 -23.51 1.49
C ILE A 199 -7.81 -22.91 2.48
N LYS A 200 -6.57 -22.70 2.02
CA LYS A 200 -5.52 -21.99 2.75
C LYS A 200 -4.84 -21.02 1.82
N GLY A 201 -4.66 -19.79 2.28
CA GLY A 201 -4.03 -18.73 1.50
C GLY A 201 -2.74 -18.23 2.15
N ARG A 202 -1.82 -17.74 1.32
CA ARG A 202 -0.58 -17.10 1.74
C ARG A 202 -0.16 -16.02 0.76
N GLN A 203 0.54 -15.03 1.24
CA GLN A 203 1.23 -14.05 0.42
C GLN A 203 2.63 -14.56 0.06
N ILE A 204 3.04 -14.37 -1.19
CA ILE A 204 4.33 -14.83 -1.70
C ILE A 204 5.03 -13.67 -2.43
N TYR A 205 6.29 -13.45 -2.09
CA TYR A 205 7.11 -12.38 -2.68
C TYR A 205 7.80 -12.83 -3.98
N GLN A 206 7.10 -13.62 -4.78
CA GLN A 206 7.52 -14.10 -6.09
C GLN A 206 6.46 -13.75 -7.12
N SER A 207 6.86 -13.52 -8.35
CA SER A 207 5.96 -13.19 -9.46
C SER A 207 5.39 -14.43 -10.16
N VAL A 208 5.94 -15.61 -9.89
CA VAL A 208 5.53 -16.90 -10.45
C VAL A 208 5.55 -17.96 -9.37
N PRO A 209 4.70 -19.00 -9.49
CA PRO A 209 4.74 -20.14 -8.57
C PRO A 209 6.04 -20.94 -8.75
N ASP A 210 6.37 -21.74 -7.74
CA ASP A 210 7.51 -22.66 -7.83
C ASP A 210 7.34 -23.63 -9.01
N SER A 211 8.43 -23.93 -9.70
CA SER A 211 8.42 -24.95 -10.75
C SER A 211 8.25 -26.36 -10.14
N ILE A 212 7.43 -27.17 -10.77
CA ILE A 212 7.21 -28.57 -10.37
C ILE A 212 7.95 -29.46 -11.36
N ASN A 213 8.87 -30.28 -10.85
CA ASN A 213 9.77 -31.08 -11.69
C ASN A 213 10.51 -30.25 -12.76
N GLY A 214 10.86 -29.01 -12.44
CA GLY A 214 11.53 -28.10 -13.38
C GLY A 214 10.62 -27.50 -14.44
N ILE A 215 9.30 -27.68 -14.35
CA ILE A 215 8.32 -27.12 -15.28
C ILE A 215 7.55 -26.01 -14.56
N LEU A 216 7.63 -24.80 -15.11
CA LEU A 216 6.79 -23.68 -14.68
C LEU A 216 5.39 -23.85 -15.28
N PRO A 217 4.31 -23.78 -14.46
CA PRO A 217 2.95 -23.75 -14.97
C PRO A 217 2.72 -22.61 -15.97
N SER A 218 1.85 -22.82 -16.95
CA SER A 218 1.50 -21.77 -17.90
C SER A 218 0.52 -20.79 -17.25
N PRO A 219 0.73 -19.46 -17.42
CA PRO A 219 -0.18 -18.45 -16.91
C PRO A 219 -1.50 -18.42 -17.72
N ILE A 220 -2.57 -18.11 -17.02
CA ILE A 220 -3.88 -17.74 -17.58
C ILE A 220 -4.06 -16.25 -17.37
N TRP A 221 -4.10 -15.48 -18.45
CA TRP A 221 -4.33 -14.04 -18.36
C TRP A 221 -5.81 -13.73 -18.12
N LEU A 222 -6.11 -13.16 -16.96
CA LEU A 222 -7.45 -12.68 -16.63
C LEU A 222 -7.61 -11.26 -17.21
N CYS A 223 -8.23 -11.18 -18.39
CA CYS A 223 -8.18 -9.96 -19.22
C CYS A 223 -8.90 -8.74 -18.62
N TYR A 224 -9.89 -8.93 -17.77
CA TYR A 224 -10.60 -7.84 -17.08
C TYR A 224 -9.85 -7.37 -15.83
N GLU A 225 -9.31 -8.30 -15.07
CA GLU A 225 -8.52 -8.05 -13.86
C GLU A 225 -7.11 -7.54 -14.19
N LYS A 226 -6.62 -7.84 -15.40
CA LYS A 226 -5.23 -7.59 -15.82
C LYS A 226 -4.20 -8.28 -14.91
N VAL A 227 -4.44 -9.55 -14.57
CA VAL A 227 -3.62 -10.36 -13.68
C VAL A 227 -3.34 -11.71 -14.32
N ASN A 228 -2.14 -12.22 -14.17
CA ASN A 228 -1.83 -13.61 -14.49
C ASN A 228 -2.23 -14.52 -13.32
N MET A 229 -3.01 -15.56 -13.61
CA MET A 229 -3.36 -16.63 -12.70
C MET A 229 -2.67 -17.92 -13.15
N TYR A 230 -2.19 -18.69 -12.19
CA TYR A 230 -1.63 -20.03 -12.43
C TYR A 230 -2.46 -21.05 -11.66
N LEU A 231 -2.76 -22.17 -12.34
CA LEU A 231 -3.35 -23.35 -11.74
C LEU A 231 -2.30 -24.46 -11.78
N TYR A 232 -1.93 -25.00 -10.60
CA TYR A 232 -0.88 -26.00 -10.54
C TYR A 232 -1.08 -26.96 -9.34
N ASP A 233 -0.45 -28.13 -9.42
CA ASP A 233 -0.41 -29.07 -8.30
C ASP A 233 0.87 -28.83 -7.50
N GLY A 234 0.73 -28.43 -6.24
CA GLY A 234 1.85 -28.09 -5.37
C GLY A 234 2.61 -29.31 -4.85
N THR A 235 3.82 -29.10 -4.36
CA THR A 235 4.63 -30.15 -3.72
C THR A 235 4.05 -30.64 -2.38
N ASP A 236 3.10 -29.89 -1.83
CA ASP A 236 2.31 -30.27 -0.65
C ASP A 236 1.15 -31.23 -0.97
N GLY A 237 0.98 -31.62 -2.23
CA GLY A 237 -0.08 -32.51 -2.71
C GLY A 237 -1.43 -31.83 -2.92
N ASN A 238 -1.50 -30.50 -2.80
CA ASN A 238 -2.70 -29.73 -3.05
C ASN A 238 -2.68 -29.09 -4.43
N ARG A 239 -3.86 -28.80 -4.95
CA ARG A 239 -4.03 -27.92 -6.11
C ARG A 239 -4.04 -26.47 -5.65
N HIS A 240 -3.33 -25.63 -6.37
CA HIS A 240 -3.15 -24.22 -6.06
C HIS A 240 -3.69 -23.30 -7.15
N LEU A 241 -4.21 -22.15 -6.71
CA LEU A 241 -4.45 -20.95 -7.50
C LEU A 241 -3.48 -19.89 -7.05
N PHE A 242 -2.62 -19.45 -7.96
CA PHE A 242 -1.65 -18.38 -7.72
C PHE A 242 -2.00 -17.16 -8.57
N TYR A 243 -2.21 -16.02 -7.93
CA TYR A 243 -2.49 -14.75 -8.60
C TYR A 243 -1.25 -13.88 -8.52
N ALA A 244 -0.64 -13.63 -9.67
CA ALA A 244 0.65 -12.96 -9.75
C ALA A 244 0.54 -11.43 -9.71
N SER A 245 1.49 -10.79 -9.01
CA SER A 245 1.83 -9.38 -9.23
C SER A 245 3.15 -9.35 -10.00
N ASP A 246 3.08 -9.59 -11.29
CA ASP A 246 4.22 -9.72 -12.20
C ASP A 246 4.43 -8.46 -13.07
N ALA A 247 5.43 -8.49 -13.93
CA ALA A 247 5.75 -7.38 -14.83
C ALA A 247 4.56 -6.99 -15.73
N ARG A 248 3.77 -7.96 -16.20
CA ARG A 248 2.62 -7.70 -17.09
C ARG A 248 1.46 -7.03 -16.36
N SER A 249 1.11 -7.51 -15.16
CA SER A 249 0.08 -6.89 -14.34
C SER A 249 0.54 -5.51 -13.83
N THR A 250 1.82 -5.35 -13.48
CA THR A 250 2.39 -4.06 -13.13
C THR A 250 2.31 -3.08 -14.30
N GLU A 251 2.68 -3.48 -15.53
CA GLU A 251 2.56 -2.63 -16.73
C GLU A 251 1.12 -2.13 -16.91
N ALA A 252 0.12 -3.00 -16.78
CA ALA A 252 -1.27 -2.61 -16.92
C ALA A 252 -1.73 -1.60 -15.84
N LEU A 253 -1.21 -1.70 -14.62
CA LEU A 253 -1.50 -0.73 -13.55
C LEU A 253 -0.75 0.60 -13.77
N LEU A 254 0.44 0.57 -14.36
CA LEU A 254 1.17 1.80 -14.74
C LEU A 254 0.50 2.51 -15.94
N GLU A 255 -0.06 1.76 -16.89
CA GLU A 255 -0.91 2.32 -17.95
C GLU A 255 -2.15 2.99 -17.35
N LEU A 256 -2.77 2.38 -16.33
CA LEU A 256 -3.88 3.00 -15.60
C LEU A 256 -3.45 4.31 -14.92
N ALA A 257 -2.25 4.37 -14.35
CA ALA A 257 -1.73 5.61 -13.77
C ALA A 257 -1.62 6.71 -14.84
N ASP A 258 -1.09 6.39 -16.03
CA ASP A 258 -1.04 7.31 -17.17
C ASP A 258 -2.45 7.79 -17.57
N GLU A 259 -3.43 6.88 -17.69
CA GLU A 259 -4.82 7.19 -18.01
C GLU A 259 -5.48 8.14 -16.98
N LEU A 260 -5.15 7.98 -15.71
CA LEU A 260 -5.68 8.80 -14.61
C LEU A 260 -4.88 10.08 -14.36
N GLY A 261 -3.73 10.26 -15.02
CA GLY A 261 -2.83 11.38 -14.80
C GLY A 261 -2.14 11.34 -13.43
N ILE A 262 -1.89 10.14 -12.90
CA ILE A 262 -1.14 9.93 -11.66
C ILE A 262 0.34 9.74 -12.01
N SER A 263 1.18 10.60 -11.47
CA SER A 263 2.63 10.57 -11.74
C SER A 263 3.47 9.96 -10.61
N GLN A 264 2.84 9.62 -9.49
CA GLN A 264 3.52 9.05 -8.33
C GLN A 264 3.03 7.64 -8.06
N ILE A 265 3.97 6.68 -8.07
CA ILE A 265 3.72 5.26 -7.84
C ILE A 265 4.52 4.80 -6.63
N GLY A 266 3.90 4.03 -5.76
CA GLY A 266 4.55 3.32 -4.67
C GLY A 266 4.49 1.81 -4.87
N PHE A 267 5.30 1.07 -4.14
CA PHE A 267 5.24 -0.40 -4.09
C PHE A 267 5.29 -0.89 -2.65
N TRP A 268 4.36 -1.77 -2.31
CA TRP A 268 4.41 -2.57 -1.10
C TRP A 268 4.77 -4.02 -1.46
N HIS A 269 5.89 -4.53 -1.07
CA HIS A 269 7.02 -3.84 -0.50
C HIS A 269 8.31 -4.28 -1.22
N PHE A 270 9.43 -3.68 -0.85
CA PHE A 270 10.70 -3.79 -1.52
C PHE A 270 11.33 -5.22 -1.53
N ASN A 271 10.78 -6.16 -0.78
CA ASN A 271 11.26 -7.54 -0.72
C ASN A 271 10.85 -8.40 -1.93
N SER A 272 10.10 -7.87 -2.89
CA SER A 272 9.82 -8.60 -4.12
C SER A 272 11.11 -8.91 -4.86
N VAL A 273 11.21 -10.17 -5.28
CA VAL A 273 12.38 -10.68 -6.00
C VAL A 273 12.19 -10.70 -7.52
N ASP A 274 11.17 -10.01 -8.05
CA ASP A 274 10.94 -9.93 -9.50
C ASP A 274 11.70 -8.75 -10.14
N PRO A 275 12.86 -8.99 -10.79
CA PRO A 275 13.59 -7.94 -11.48
C PRO A 275 12.80 -7.32 -12.64
N GLN A 276 11.94 -8.09 -13.32
CA GLN A 276 11.19 -7.64 -14.50
C GLN A 276 10.12 -6.62 -14.11
N MET A 277 9.51 -6.76 -12.93
CA MET A 277 8.59 -5.77 -12.38
C MET A 277 9.29 -4.42 -12.17
N TRP A 278 10.48 -4.43 -11.58
CA TRP A 278 11.29 -3.21 -11.36
C TRP A 278 11.77 -2.59 -12.66
N ASP A 279 12.16 -3.41 -13.66
CA ASP A 279 12.51 -2.93 -14.99
C ASP A 279 11.32 -2.27 -15.70
N THR A 280 10.11 -2.80 -15.50
CA THR A 280 8.87 -2.23 -16.04
C THR A 280 8.57 -0.87 -15.41
N ALA A 281 8.67 -0.75 -14.09
CA ALA A 281 8.53 0.52 -13.39
C ALA A 281 9.57 1.56 -13.83
N ALA A 282 10.84 1.13 -14.01
CA ALA A 282 11.91 2.00 -14.47
C ALA A 282 11.70 2.53 -15.90
N LYS A 283 11.13 1.72 -16.78
CA LYS A 283 10.80 2.14 -18.16
C LYS A 283 9.65 3.13 -18.19
N TRP A 284 8.64 2.93 -17.35
CA TRP A 284 7.50 3.84 -17.25
C TRP A 284 7.92 5.24 -16.79
N GLN A 285 8.77 5.35 -15.78
CA GLN A 285 9.24 6.64 -15.26
C GLN A 285 10.05 7.46 -16.27
N LYS A 286 10.66 6.82 -17.27
CA LYS A 286 11.48 7.48 -18.30
C LYS A 286 10.67 8.00 -19.49
N LYS A 287 9.34 7.77 -19.53
CA LYS A 287 8.44 8.32 -20.55
C LYS A 287 8.13 9.80 -20.24
#